data_31cb31b3709307a5529a3293d22d0535
#
_entry.id   31cb31b3709307a5529a3293d22d0535
#
_cell.length_a   1.000
_cell.length_b   1.000
_cell.length_c   1.000
_cell.angle_alpha   90.00
_cell.angle_beta   90.00
_cell.angle_gamma   90.00
#
_symmetry.space_group_name_H-M   'P 1'
#
loop_
_entity.id
_entity.type
_entity.pdbx_description
1 polymer ?
#
loop_
_entity_poly.entity_id
_entity_poly.type
_entity_poly.pdbx_seq_one_letter_code
_entity_poly.pdbx_strand_id
1 'polypeptide(L)'
;MTRRVRILREADVRASLDMAACIEACDAGFASYSSGRASSPGVISLEIPDRAATVHVKAGHIEGELHFAVKVAGGFPENVAIGLPANGGMVMV
;
A
#
# COMPACT_ATOMS: atom_id res chain seq x y z
N MET A 1 24.31 18.16 -5.74
CA MET A 1 23.20 17.42 -6.37
C MET A 1 21.92 17.57 -5.55
N THR A 2 20.86 18.02 -6.17
CA THR A 2 19.56 18.14 -5.50
C THR A 2 18.78 16.83 -5.63
N ARG A 3 18.33 16.31 -4.50
CA ARG A 3 17.45 15.14 -4.46
C ARG A 3 16.02 15.61 -4.25
N ARG A 4 15.09 14.94 -4.89
CA ARG A 4 13.66 15.25 -4.79
C ARG A 4 12.89 14.01 -4.36
N VAL A 5 11.89 14.24 -3.54
CA VAL A 5 10.90 13.23 -3.19
C VAL A 5 9.58 13.65 -3.81
N ARG A 6 8.93 12.74 -4.51
CA ARG A 6 7.61 12.97 -5.07
C ARG A 6 6.56 12.46 -4.09
N ILE A 7 5.61 13.31 -3.76
CA ILE A 7 4.48 12.94 -2.91
C ILE A 7 3.22 13.00 -3.77
N LEU A 8 2.49 11.89 -3.83
CA LEU A 8 1.22 11.78 -4.54
C LEU A 8 0.10 11.65 -3.52
N ARG A 9 -0.90 12.51 -3.64
CA ARG A 9 -2.12 12.44 -2.85
C ARG A 9 -3.17 11.62 -3.59
N GLU A 10 -4.28 11.32 -2.95
CA GLU A 10 -5.36 10.54 -3.55
C GLU A 10 -5.80 11.10 -4.91
N ALA A 11 -5.94 12.42 -5.02
CA ALA A 11 -6.34 13.07 -6.27
C ALA A 11 -5.32 12.81 -7.40
N ASP A 12 -4.03 12.82 -7.09
CA ASP A 12 -2.97 12.55 -8.07
C ASP A 12 -3.03 11.09 -8.53
N VAL A 13 -3.27 10.18 -7.62
CA VAL A 13 -3.43 8.75 -7.95
C VAL A 13 -4.65 8.52 -8.82
N ARG A 14 -5.78 9.13 -8.49
CA ARG A 14 -7.02 9.03 -9.28
C ARG A 14 -6.85 9.58 -10.70
N ALA A 15 -6.06 10.65 -10.85
CA ALA A 15 -5.77 11.23 -12.15
C ALA A 15 -4.84 10.37 -13.01
N SER A 16 -4.05 9.51 -12.40
CA SER A 16 -3.00 8.72 -13.08
C SER A 16 -3.38 7.26 -13.30
N LEU A 17 -4.31 6.73 -12.52
CA LEU A 17 -4.61 5.30 -12.49
C LEU A 17 -6.11 5.08 -12.46
N ASP A 18 -6.63 4.42 -13.49
CA ASP A 18 -8.03 4.00 -13.51
C ASP A 18 -8.20 2.55 -13.04
N MET A 19 -9.44 2.13 -12.85
CA MET A 19 -9.74 0.78 -12.35
C MET A 19 -9.28 -0.31 -13.33
N ALA A 20 -9.39 -0.08 -14.63
CA ALA A 20 -8.94 -1.05 -15.62
C ALA A 20 -7.44 -1.29 -15.54
N ALA A 21 -6.64 -0.23 -15.39
CA ALA A 21 -5.20 -0.34 -15.20
C ALA A 21 -4.83 -1.01 -13.88
N CYS A 22 -5.58 -0.73 -12.80
CA CYS A 22 -5.41 -1.41 -11.52
C CYS A 22 -5.64 -2.93 -11.64
N ILE A 23 -6.70 -3.33 -12.31
CA ILE A 23 -7.04 -4.75 -12.49
C ILE A 23 -5.94 -5.44 -13.29
N GLU A 24 -5.48 -4.83 -14.37
CA GLU A 24 -4.40 -5.36 -15.18
C GLU A 24 -3.10 -5.52 -14.39
N ALA A 25 -2.72 -4.50 -13.62
CA ALA A 25 -1.52 -4.54 -12.79
C ALA A 25 -1.61 -5.62 -11.70
N CYS A 26 -2.75 -5.76 -11.05
CA CYS A 26 -2.97 -6.78 -10.03
C CYS A 26 -2.95 -8.19 -10.63
N ASP A 27 -3.53 -8.38 -11.80
CA ASP A 27 -3.51 -9.66 -12.50
C ASP A 27 -2.06 -10.07 -12.82
N ALA A 28 -1.28 -9.16 -13.38
CA ALA A 28 0.14 -9.39 -13.64
C ALA A 28 0.93 -9.66 -12.36
N GLY A 29 0.63 -8.94 -11.28
CA GLY A 29 1.26 -9.12 -9.97
C GLY A 29 0.97 -10.51 -9.39
N PHE A 30 -0.26 -10.97 -9.44
CA PHE A 30 -0.63 -12.32 -8.99
C PHE A 30 0.05 -13.40 -9.82
N ALA A 31 0.12 -13.22 -11.13
CA ALA A 31 0.84 -14.15 -12.01
C ALA A 31 2.33 -14.24 -11.65
N SER A 32 2.96 -13.11 -11.38
CA SER A 32 4.35 -13.05 -10.93
C SER A 32 4.56 -13.74 -9.59
N TYR A 33 3.64 -13.54 -8.66
CA TYR A 33 3.68 -14.19 -7.35
C TYR A 33 3.54 -15.71 -7.49
N SER A 34 2.56 -16.18 -8.26
CA SER A 34 2.32 -17.61 -8.47
C SER A 34 3.47 -18.32 -9.19
N SER A 35 4.19 -17.60 -10.05
CA SER A 35 5.36 -18.15 -10.76
C SER A 35 6.66 -18.07 -9.97
N GLY A 36 6.63 -17.57 -8.72
CA GLY A 36 7.80 -17.45 -7.86
C GLY A 36 8.72 -16.28 -8.17
N ARG A 37 8.28 -15.32 -9.00
CA ARG A 37 9.07 -14.13 -9.35
C ARG A 37 8.83 -12.94 -8.43
N ALA A 38 7.84 -13.00 -7.58
CA ALA A 38 7.55 -11.95 -6.62
C ALA A 38 7.96 -12.38 -5.22
N SER A 39 8.55 -11.47 -4.48
CA SER A 39 8.91 -11.64 -3.08
C SER A 39 8.05 -10.72 -2.23
N SER A 40 7.36 -11.28 -1.26
CA SER A 40 6.57 -10.54 -0.29
C SER A 40 6.73 -11.23 1.07
N PRO A 41 7.69 -10.79 1.89
CA PRO A 41 7.91 -11.38 3.21
C PRO A 41 6.70 -11.15 4.13
N GLY A 42 6.71 -11.80 5.28
CA GLY A 42 5.59 -11.76 6.21
C GLY A 42 5.13 -10.35 6.59
N VAL A 43 3.86 -10.23 6.91
CA VAL A 43 3.22 -8.97 7.30
C VAL A 43 3.60 -8.63 8.74
N ILE A 44 3.99 -7.37 8.98
CA ILE A 44 4.09 -6.83 10.32
C ILE A 44 2.70 -6.35 10.73
N SER A 45 2.18 -6.84 11.84
CA SER A 45 0.89 -6.44 12.38
C SER A 45 1.09 -5.81 13.74
N LEU A 46 0.71 -4.55 13.88
CA LEU A 46 0.77 -3.80 15.13
C LEU A 46 -0.64 -3.59 15.65
N GLU A 47 -0.92 -4.16 16.82
CA GLU A 47 -2.20 -3.95 17.48
C GLU A 47 -2.11 -2.72 18.39
N ILE A 48 -3.15 -1.90 18.38
CA ILE A 48 -3.30 -0.74 19.27
C ILE A 48 -4.62 -0.91 20.04
N PRO A 49 -4.61 -1.70 21.13
CA PRO A 49 -5.84 -2.05 21.84
C PRO A 49 -6.60 -0.85 22.39
N ASP A 50 -5.89 0.19 22.82
CA ASP A 50 -6.48 1.42 23.36
C ASP A 50 -7.42 2.11 22.38
N ARG A 51 -7.30 1.81 21.10
CA ARG A 51 -8.07 2.44 20.02
C ARG A 51 -8.85 1.42 19.21
N ALA A 52 -8.86 0.15 19.61
CA ALA A 52 -9.40 -0.94 18.83
C ALA A 52 -8.86 -0.94 17.39
N ALA A 53 -7.61 -0.54 17.23
CA ALA A 53 -6.99 -0.26 15.93
C ALA A 53 -5.88 -1.27 15.61
N THR A 54 -5.62 -1.43 14.32
CA THR A 54 -4.55 -2.28 13.81
C THR A 54 -3.81 -1.55 12.70
N VAL A 55 -2.49 -1.67 12.69
CA VAL A 55 -1.64 -1.18 11.59
C VAL A 55 -0.90 -2.36 10.98
N HIS A 56 -0.97 -2.47 9.65
CA HIS A 56 -0.23 -3.50 8.91
C HIS A 56 0.85 -2.85 8.05
N VAL A 57 2.03 -3.48 8.02
CA VAL A 57 3.12 -3.11 7.11
C VAL A 57 3.41 -4.30 6.21
N LYS A 58 3.39 -4.04 4.90
CA LYS A 58 3.65 -5.04 3.86
C LYS A 58 4.70 -4.51 2.90
N ALA A 59 5.57 -5.38 2.43
CA ALA A 59 6.57 -5.04 1.42
C ALA A 59 6.51 -6.06 0.30
N GLY A 60 6.89 -5.62 -0.90
CA GLY A 60 6.93 -6.51 -2.05
C GLY A 60 7.87 -6.03 -3.15
N HIS A 61 8.38 -6.99 -3.89
CA HIS A 61 9.22 -6.75 -5.07
C HIS A 61 8.98 -7.84 -6.10
N ILE A 62 8.91 -7.45 -7.36
CA ILE A 62 8.82 -8.38 -8.49
C ILE A 62 10.19 -8.42 -9.17
N GLU A 63 10.72 -9.61 -9.38
CA GLU A 63 12.01 -9.82 -10.02
C GLU A 63 12.06 -9.11 -11.39
N GLY A 64 13.12 -8.34 -11.61
CA GLY A 64 13.30 -7.54 -12.83
C GLY A 64 12.74 -6.13 -12.77
N GLU A 65 11.87 -5.83 -11.82
CA GLU A 65 11.35 -4.47 -11.66
C GLU A 65 12.34 -3.56 -10.93
N LEU A 66 12.39 -2.29 -11.36
CA LEU A 66 13.28 -1.30 -10.77
C LEU A 66 12.84 -0.82 -9.39
N HIS A 67 11.57 -1.01 -9.07
CA HIS A 67 10.98 -0.50 -7.84
C HIS A 67 10.55 -1.62 -6.92
N PHE A 68 10.63 -1.37 -5.64
CA PHE A 68 9.94 -2.16 -4.63
C PHE A 68 8.82 -1.30 -4.02
N ALA A 69 7.91 -1.92 -3.31
CA ALA A 69 6.84 -1.19 -2.63
C ALA A 69 6.79 -1.56 -1.16
N VAL A 70 6.54 -0.57 -0.31
CA VAL A 70 6.22 -0.76 1.11
C VAL A 70 4.90 -0.06 1.38
N LYS A 71 3.94 -0.78 1.93
CA LYS A 71 2.63 -0.22 2.29
C LYS A 71 2.46 -0.24 3.80
N VAL A 72 2.03 0.90 4.35
CA VAL A 72 1.55 1.00 5.72
C VAL A 72 0.06 1.30 5.65
N ALA A 73 -0.76 0.46 6.24
CA ALA A 73 -2.22 0.63 6.26
C ALA A 73 -2.74 0.50 7.68
N GLY A 74 -3.56 1.45 8.10
CA GLY A 74 -4.15 1.50 9.43
C GLY A 74 -5.67 1.42 9.39
N GLY A 75 -6.25 0.69 10.35
CA GLY A 75 -7.68 0.67 10.62
C GLY A 75 -7.95 1.23 12.01
N PHE A 76 -8.63 2.37 12.06
CA PHE A 76 -8.97 3.08 13.29
C PHE A 76 -10.48 3.33 13.33
N PRO A 77 -11.28 2.32 13.72
CA PRO A 77 -12.74 2.42 13.67
C PRO A 77 -13.31 3.56 14.48
N GLU A 78 -12.66 3.96 15.58
CA GLU A 78 -13.11 5.07 16.41
C GLU A 78 -12.97 6.45 15.75
N ASN A 79 -12.18 6.56 14.67
CA ASN A 79 -12.02 7.81 13.94
C ASN A 79 -13.33 8.35 13.37
N VAL A 80 -14.27 7.48 13.06
CA VAL A 80 -15.59 7.87 12.53
C VAL A 80 -16.33 8.80 13.49
N ALA A 81 -16.19 8.57 14.79
CA ALA A 81 -16.85 9.39 15.82
C ALA A 81 -16.35 10.84 15.85
N ILE A 82 -15.15 11.11 15.34
CA ILE A 82 -14.56 12.45 15.29
C ILE A 82 -14.45 13.00 13.86
N GLY A 83 -15.16 12.39 12.92
CA GLY A 83 -15.24 12.86 11.54
C GLY A 83 -14.03 12.52 10.67
N LEU A 84 -13.20 11.56 11.09
CA LEU A 84 -12.05 11.10 10.31
C LEU A 84 -12.32 9.73 9.68
N PRO A 85 -11.66 9.41 8.55
CA PRO A 85 -11.78 8.08 7.96
C PRO A 85 -11.29 7.00 8.90
N ALA A 86 -11.97 5.86 8.90
CA ALA A 86 -11.55 4.69 9.68
C ALA A 86 -10.29 4.06 9.11
N ASN A 87 -10.10 4.10 7.80
CA ASN A 87 -8.98 3.49 7.13
C ASN A 87 -8.10 4.54 6.46
N GLY A 88 -6.81 4.32 6.51
CA GLY A 88 -5.84 5.16 5.84
C GLY A 88 -4.54 4.41 5.60
N GLY A 89 -3.71 4.95 4.74
CA GLY A 89 -2.45 4.31 4.45
C GLY A 89 -1.55 5.13 3.56
N MET A 90 -0.36 4.59 3.38
CA MET A 90 0.67 5.18 2.53
C MET A 90 1.42 4.06 1.83
N VAL A 91 1.79 4.30 0.58
CA VAL A 91 2.67 3.40 -0.17
C VAL A 91 3.93 4.16 -0.53
N MET A 92 5.07 3.57 -0.22
CA MET A 92 6.37 4.06 -0.64
C MET A 92 6.88 3.18 -1.78
N VAL A 93 7.40 3.81 -2.79
CA VAL A 93 7.96 3.12 -3.95
C VAL A 93 9.40 3.54 -4.16
#